data_c700cf60e97e3227ce1744163cbd4ccd
#
_entry.id   c700cf60e97e3227ce1744163cbd4ccd
#
_cell.length_a   1.000
_cell.length_b   1.000
_cell.length_c   1.000
_cell.angle_alpha   90.00
_cell.angle_beta   90.00
_cell.angle_gamma   90.00
#
_symmetry.space_group_name_H-M   'P 1'
#
loop_
_entity.id
_entity.type
_entity.pdbx_description
1 polymer ?
#
loop_
_entity_poly.entity_id
_entity_poly.type
_entity_poly.pdbx_seq_one_letter_code
_entity_poly.pdbx_strand_id
1 'polypeptide(L)'
;MITIWVPKRLVEVDLYNVAARSPQALAQLSENSYARRVQYAAQKVRGSGAKIVMLTGPSASGKTTSAHCLAKALVQQGTPAQVVSLDNFFKGAAYYPKMPDGTLDYENLETLDLPLIKQCLHQLSETGKTELPIYDFATEQRAAAVEPIDLQGGVCIVEGIHALNPELTGLVPDDQIYRIYAGLREEYCIDGRRVINTQDIRLCRRTLRDAAARGRSPAKTLSMWDRVLDGETRYIKGFKTTADFLLDTSFTYELGLISRLLGEVRRQFTLEGHNAELWDETARRFEQVDPLPLELLSADSMLREFYGSRT
;
A
#
# COMPACT_ATOMS: atom_id res chain seq x y z
N MET A 1 16.98 -4.66 18.73
CA MET A 1 16.45 -5.06 17.41
C MET A 1 17.15 -4.23 16.34
N ILE A 2 17.69 -4.81 15.29
CA ILE A 2 18.36 -4.06 14.21
C ILE A 2 17.33 -3.85 13.11
N THR A 3 16.81 -2.62 12.98
CA THR A 3 15.94 -2.27 11.87
C THR A 3 16.75 -2.23 10.57
N ILE A 4 16.41 -3.06 9.62
CA ILE A 4 17.06 -3.06 8.30
C ILE A 4 16.50 -1.89 7.49
N TRP A 5 17.27 -0.82 7.40
CA TRP A 5 16.95 0.33 6.56
C TRP A 5 17.30 0.04 5.10
N VAL A 6 16.29 0.07 4.23
CA VAL A 6 16.48 0.07 2.78
C VAL A 6 16.55 1.54 2.33
N PRO A 7 17.70 2.04 1.88
CA PRO A 7 17.82 3.42 1.41
C PRO A 7 16.96 3.63 0.16
N LYS A 8 16.58 4.87 -0.10
CA LYS A 8 16.00 5.25 -1.39
C LYS A 8 17.08 5.12 -2.47
N ARG A 9 16.70 4.54 -3.61
CA ARG A 9 17.55 4.47 -4.80
C ARG A 9 17.18 5.62 -5.73
N LEU A 10 18.19 6.31 -6.19
CA LEU A 10 18.04 7.36 -7.20
C LEU A 10 18.46 6.77 -8.55
N VAL A 11 17.54 6.73 -9.50
CA VAL A 11 17.72 6.14 -10.84
C VAL A 11 17.71 7.28 -11.87
N GLU A 12 18.74 7.36 -12.71
CA GLU A 12 18.75 8.31 -13.83
C GLU A 12 17.68 7.93 -14.87
N VAL A 13 16.90 8.92 -15.31
CA VAL A 13 15.85 8.73 -16.33
C VAL A 13 16.46 8.22 -17.64
N ASP A 14 17.64 8.70 -18.01
CA ASP A 14 18.34 8.23 -19.21
C ASP A 14 18.71 6.74 -19.13
N LEU A 15 19.16 6.25 -17.96
CA LEU A 15 19.41 4.82 -17.75
C LEU A 15 18.14 4.00 -17.81
N TYR A 16 17.05 4.54 -17.25
CA TYR A 16 15.74 3.93 -17.41
C TYR A 16 15.35 3.84 -18.90
N ASN A 17 15.46 4.93 -19.66
CA ASN A 17 15.12 4.98 -21.09
C ASN A 17 15.95 3.99 -21.91
N VAL A 18 17.23 3.82 -21.60
CA VAL A 18 18.07 2.77 -22.22
C VAL A 18 17.51 1.37 -21.91
N ALA A 19 17.13 1.10 -20.66
CA ALA A 19 16.56 -0.19 -20.27
C ALA A 19 15.17 -0.43 -20.89
N ALA A 20 14.37 0.63 -21.07
CA ALA A 20 13.04 0.61 -21.68
C ALA A 20 13.05 0.17 -23.16
N ARG A 21 14.20 0.22 -23.85
CA ARG A 21 14.37 -0.35 -25.21
C ARG A 21 14.23 -1.89 -25.22
N SER A 22 14.32 -2.53 -24.06
CA SER A 22 14.06 -3.97 -23.88
C SER A 22 12.93 -4.16 -22.86
N PRO A 23 11.67 -3.77 -23.18
CA PRO A 23 10.60 -3.59 -22.21
C PRO A 23 10.21 -4.87 -21.50
N GLN A 24 10.22 -6.03 -22.19
CA GLN A 24 9.90 -7.33 -21.59
C GLN A 24 10.96 -7.73 -20.55
N ALA A 25 12.25 -7.51 -20.87
CA ALA A 25 13.32 -7.81 -19.94
C ALA A 25 13.26 -6.91 -18.70
N LEU A 26 13.01 -5.61 -18.89
CA LEU A 26 12.86 -4.64 -17.80
C LEU A 26 11.68 -4.99 -16.88
N ALA A 27 10.53 -5.32 -17.46
CA ALA A 27 9.36 -5.77 -16.70
C ALA A 27 9.66 -7.04 -15.91
N GLN A 28 10.21 -8.07 -16.55
CA GLN A 28 10.56 -9.34 -15.90
C GLN A 28 11.57 -9.17 -14.77
N LEU A 29 12.60 -8.35 -14.95
CA LEU A 29 13.58 -8.05 -13.91
C LEU A 29 12.96 -7.34 -12.71
N SER A 30 12.05 -6.39 -12.95
CA SER A 30 11.34 -5.64 -11.91
C SER A 30 10.42 -6.56 -11.11
N GLU A 31 9.62 -7.40 -11.79
CA GLU A 31 8.73 -8.38 -11.16
C GLU A 31 9.51 -9.42 -10.34
N ASN A 32 10.57 -9.99 -10.91
CA ASN A 32 11.44 -10.93 -10.20
C ASN A 32 12.11 -10.29 -8.97
N SER A 33 12.48 -9.02 -9.07
CA SER A 33 13.07 -8.28 -7.96
C SER A 33 12.07 -8.11 -6.82
N TYR A 34 10.81 -7.74 -7.14
CA TYR A 34 9.75 -7.64 -6.14
C TYR A 34 9.44 -9.00 -5.51
N ALA A 35 9.28 -10.05 -6.32
CA ALA A 35 9.03 -11.40 -5.82
C ALA A 35 10.13 -11.87 -4.85
N ARG A 36 11.42 -11.61 -5.15
CA ARG A 36 12.53 -11.92 -4.23
C ARG A 36 12.44 -11.15 -2.92
N ARG A 37 12.04 -9.86 -2.94
CA ARG A 37 11.85 -9.06 -1.72
C ARG A 37 10.73 -9.63 -0.84
N VAL A 38 9.62 -10.08 -1.44
CA VAL A 38 8.52 -10.73 -0.72
C VAL A 38 8.95 -12.08 -0.15
N GLN A 39 9.65 -12.91 -0.91
CA GLN A 39 10.18 -14.19 -0.43
C GLN A 39 11.16 -13.99 0.75
N TYR A 40 12.00 -12.99 0.68
CA TYR A 40 12.92 -12.64 1.78
C TYR A 40 12.16 -12.14 3.03
N ALA A 41 11.12 -11.32 2.85
CA ALA A 41 10.24 -10.91 3.94
C ALA A 41 9.58 -12.12 4.62
N ALA A 42 9.06 -13.08 3.83
CA ALA A 42 8.49 -14.33 4.35
C ALA A 42 9.50 -15.15 5.17
N GLN A 43 10.75 -15.27 4.71
CA GLN A 43 11.81 -15.93 5.48
C GLN A 43 12.09 -15.23 6.83
N LYS A 44 12.07 -13.88 6.84
CA LYS A 44 12.26 -13.10 8.07
C LYS A 44 11.12 -13.29 9.05
N VAL A 45 9.87 -13.27 8.58
CA VAL A 45 8.67 -13.53 9.38
C VAL A 45 8.76 -14.93 10.01
N ARG A 46 9.05 -15.97 9.21
CA ARG A 46 9.20 -17.34 9.72
C ARG A 46 10.31 -17.44 10.77
N GLY A 47 11.45 -16.81 10.51
CA GLY A 47 12.61 -16.83 11.40
C GLY A 47 12.39 -16.07 12.72
N SER A 48 11.40 -15.16 12.79
CA SER A 48 11.07 -14.43 14.01
C SER A 48 10.23 -15.25 14.99
N GLY A 49 9.49 -16.26 14.52
CA GLY A 49 8.52 -17.00 15.33
C GLY A 49 7.23 -16.22 15.63
N ALA A 50 7.05 -15.04 15.05
CA ALA A 50 5.86 -14.21 15.26
C ALA A 50 4.60 -14.89 14.76
N LYS A 51 3.51 -14.74 15.50
CA LYS A 51 2.17 -15.21 15.12
C LYS A 51 1.37 -14.13 14.36
N ILE A 52 1.70 -12.86 14.62
CA ILE A 52 1.01 -11.70 14.04
C ILE A 52 2.02 -10.83 13.29
N VAL A 53 1.75 -10.57 12.03
CA VAL A 53 2.48 -9.61 11.20
C VAL A 53 1.65 -8.35 11.07
N MET A 54 2.16 -7.21 11.53
CA MET A 54 1.52 -5.90 11.38
C MET A 54 2.12 -5.19 10.18
N LEU A 55 1.36 -5.07 9.08
CA LEU A 55 1.83 -4.50 7.82
C LEU A 55 1.17 -3.16 7.53
N THR A 56 1.94 -2.09 7.57
CA THR A 56 1.50 -0.74 7.20
C THR A 56 2.20 -0.21 5.96
N GLY A 57 1.72 0.90 5.47
CA GLY A 57 2.32 1.69 4.40
C GLY A 57 1.41 2.83 4.00
N PRO A 58 1.95 3.89 3.38
CA PRO A 58 1.16 5.04 2.97
C PRO A 58 0.16 4.66 1.88
N SER A 59 -0.80 5.56 1.61
CA SER A 59 -1.78 5.34 0.55
C SER A 59 -1.12 5.03 -0.79
N ALA A 60 -1.65 4.07 -1.54
CA ALA A 60 -1.13 3.60 -2.83
C ALA A 60 0.33 3.07 -2.78
N SER A 61 0.79 2.61 -1.62
CA SER A 61 2.08 1.91 -1.52
C SER A 61 2.03 0.44 -1.97
N GLY A 62 0.83 -0.13 -2.20
CA GLY A 62 0.64 -1.55 -2.52
C GLY A 62 0.63 -2.46 -1.29
N LYS A 63 0.29 -1.93 -0.10
CA LYS A 63 0.27 -2.70 1.15
C LYS A 63 -0.68 -3.90 1.12
N THR A 64 -1.91 -3.71 0.65
CA THR A 64 -2.93 -4.78 0.61
C THR A 64 -2.49 -5.93 -0.28
N THR A 65 -2.09 -5.65 -1.52
CA THR A 65 -1.59 -6.67 -2.43
C THR A 65 -0.29 -7.30 -1.92
N SER A 66 0.61 -6.51 -1.30
CA SER A 66 1.83 -7.05 -0.67
C SER A 66 1.53 -7.98 0.51
N ALA A 67 0.48 -7.73 1.29
CA ALA A 67 0.05 -8.63 2.36
C ALA A 67 -0.38 -9.99 1.79
N HIS A 68 -1.17 -9.99 0.71
CA HIS A 68 -1.55 -11.24 0.02
C HIS A 68 -0.36 -11.96 -0.64
N CYS A 69 0.57 -11.22 -1.25
CA CYS A 69 1.80 -11.80 -1.80
C CYS A 69 2.67 -12.43 -0.68
N LEU A 70 2.76 -11.77 0.47
CA LEU A 70 3.48 -12.29 1.64
C LEU A 70 2.81 -13.56 2.19
N ALA A 71 1.48 -13.58 2.31
CA ALA A 71 0.73 -14.77 2.72
C ALA A 71 0.98 -15.94 1.78
N LYS A 72 0.89 -15.71 0.46
CA LYS A 72 1.20 -16.73 -0.56
C LYS A 72 2.63 -17.25 -0.43
N ALA A 73 3.61 -16.36 -0.19
CA ALA A 73 5.00 -16.75 -0.01
C ALA A 73 5.23 -17.57 1.27
N LEU A 74 4.56 -17.23 2.38
CA LEU A 74 4.59 -18.01 3.63
C LEU A 74 4.01 -19.41 3.44
N VAL A 75 2.86 -19.51 2.77
CA VAL A 75 2.24 -20.80 2.46
C VAL A 75 3.14 -21.67 1.58
N GLN A 76 3.77 -21.08 0.55
CA GLN A 76 4.75 -21.79 -0.30
C GLN A 76 5.97 -22.28 0.50
N GLN A 77 6.31 -21.60 1.59
CA GLN A 77 7.38 -22.00 2.50
C GLN A 77 6.91 -22.91 3.64
N GLY A 78 5.66 -23.43 3.59
CA GLY A 78 5.10 -24.38 4.56
C GLY A 78 4.52 -23.76 5.82
N THR A 79 4.28 -22.44 5.84
CA THR A 79 3.64 -21.74 6.97
C THR A 79 2.25 -21.27 6.57
N PRO A 80 1.15 -21.81 7.13
CA PRO A 80 -0.19 -21.27 6.89
C PRO A 80 -0.23 -19.77 7.19
N ALA A 81 -0.92 -19.00 6.35
CA ALA A 81 -1.02 -17.55 6.56
C ALA A 81 -2.36 -17.02 6.06
N GLN A 82 -2.96 -16.12 6.81
CA GLN A 82 -4.20 -15.44 6.47
C GLN A 82 -4.03 -13.94 6.57
N VAL A 83 -4.74 -13.18 5.74
CA VAL A 83 -4.70 -11.71 5.71
C VAL A 83 -5.97 -11.16 6.33
N VAL A 84 -5.81 -10.21 7.23
CA VAL A 84 -6.88 -9.46 7.87
C VAL A 84 -6.70 -7.99 7.57
N SER A 85 -7.72 -7.33 7.01
CA SER A 85 -7.71 -5.89 6.81
C SER A 85 -8.25 -5.16 8.04
N LEU A 86 -7.54 -4.13 8.48
CA LEU A 86 -8.04 -3.22 9.52
C LEU A 86 -9.29 -2.45 9.08
N ASP A 87 -9.51 -2.33 7.77
CA ASP A 87 -10.70 -1.66 7.24
C ASP A 87 -12.00 -2.38 7.62
N ASN A 88 -11.94 -3.68 7.95
CA ASN A 88 -13.10 -4.42 8.48
C ASN A 88 -13.53 -3.94 9.88
N PHE A 89 -12.66 -3.24 10.60
CA PHE A 89 -12.93 -2.77 11.96
C PHE A 89 -13.45 -1.33 12.03
N PHE A 90 -13.80 -0.71 10.91
CA PHE A 90 -14.42 0.61 10.93
C PHE A 90 -15.72 0.60 11.74
N LYS A 91 -15.95 1.68 12.51
CA LYS A 91 -17.16 1.86 13.33
C LYS A 91 -18.39 2.26 12.51
N GLY A 92 -18.15 2.87 11.33
CA GLY A 92 -19.18 3.52 10.52
C GLY A 92 -19.09 5.05 10.55
N ALA A 93 -19.46 5.70 9.45
CA ALA A 93 -19.26 7.13 9.23
C ALA A 93 -19.88 8.03 10.32
N ALA A 94 -20.96 7.59 10.97
CA ALA A 94 -21.61 8.34 12.04
C ALA A 94 -20.71 8.57 13.29
N TYR A 95 -19.69 7.74 13.46
CA TYR A 95 -18.78 7.77 14.62
C TYR A 95 -17.41 8.38 14.30
N TYR A 96 -17.20 8.84 13.06
CA TYR A 96 -15.91 9.38 12.66
C TYR A 96 -15.66 10.77 13.24
N PRO A 97 -14.43 11.04 13.70
CA PRO A 97 -14.02 12.38 14.10
C PRO A 97 -14.20 13.38 12.95
N LYS A 98 -14.43 14.64 13.30
CA LYS A 98 -14.52 15.71 12.33
C LYS A 98 -13.26 16.55 12.35
N MET A 99 -12.84 16.97 11.16
CA MET A 99 -11.81 17.98 10.96
C MET A 99 -12.32 19.37 11.34
N PRO A 100 -11.43 20.37 11.54
CA PRO A 100 -11.84 21.75 11.87
C PRO A 100 -12.79 22.38 10.84
N ASP A 101 -12.76 21.93 9.58
CA ASP A 101 -13.64 22.38 8.50
C ASP A 101 -15.01 21.64 8.49
N GLY A 102 -15.27 20.78 9.49
CA GLY A 102 -16.50 20.00 9.63
C GLY A 102 -16.56 18.72 8.79
N THR A 103 -15.58 18.45 7.94
CA THR A 103 -15.49 17.21 7.17
C THR A 103 -15.04 16.02 8.04
N LEU A 104 -15.35 14.78 7.62
CA LEU A 104 -14.93 13.58 8.34
C LEU A 104 -13.43 13.33 8.16
N ASP A 105 -12.76 12.97 9.27
CA ASP A 105 -11.35 12.54 9.28
C ASP A 105 -11.27 11.01 9.12
N TYR A 106 -11.27 10.53 7.87
CA TYR A 106 -11.20 9.10 7.54
C TYR A 106 -9.85 8.45 7.87
N GLU A 107 -8.80 9.25 8.07
CA GLU A 107 -7.46 8.75 8.38
C GLU A 107 -7.21 8.66 9.91
N ASN A 108 -8.16 9.08 10.74
CA ASN A 108 -8.02 9.08 12.19
C ASN A 108 -8.13 7.66 12.76
N LEU A 109 -7.28 7.35 13.75
CA LEU A 109 -7.30 6.06 14.44
C LEU A 109 -8.65 5.76 15.10
N GLU A 110 -9.36 6.78 15.58
CA GLU A 110 -10.68 6.64 16.23
C GLU A 110 -11.79 6.18 15.30
N THR A 111 -11.56 6.16 13.97
CA THR A 111 -12.50 5.55 13.02
C THR A 111 -12.61 4.03 13.21
N LEU A 112 -11.59 3.43 13.81
CA LEU A 112 -11.51 2.00 14.09
C LEU A 112 -12.02 1.63 15.47
N ASP A 113 -12.57 0.43 15.60
CA ASP A 113 -12.96 -0.17 16.87
C ASP A 113 -11.75 -0.79 17.58
N LEU A 114 -11.00 0.05 18.28
CA LEU A 114 -9.76 -0.36 18.96
C LEU A 114 -9.97 -1.48 19.99
N PRO A 115 -11.02 -1.45 20.83
CA PRO A 115 -11.28 -2.55 21.76
C PRO A 115 -11.45 -3.90 21.05
N LEU A 116 -12.23 -3.92 19.95
CA LEU A 116 -12.48 -5.13 19.17
C LEU A 116 -11.18 -5.62 18.47
N ILE A 117 -10.38 -4.71 17.89
CA ILE A 117 -9.10 -5.07 17.31
C ILE A 117 -8.20 -5.74 18.35
N LYS A 118 -8.03 -5.11 19.53
CA LYS A 118 -7.21 -5.65 20.61
C LYS A 118 -7.68 -7.04 21.04
N GLN A 119 -8.99 -7.21 21.18
CA GLN A 119 -9.59 -8.51 21.52
C GLN A 119 -9.30 -9.58 20.46
N CYS A 120 -9.54 -9.27 19.18
CA CYS A 120 -9.27 -10.21 18.08
C CYS A 120 -7.79 -10.59 18.00
N LEU A 121 -6.88 -9.61 18.07
CA LEU A 121 -5.45 -9.85 18.03
C LEU A 121 -4.97 -10.69 19.22
N HIS A 122 -5.50 -10.43 20.41
CA HIS A 122 -5.19 -11.24 21.60
C HIS A 122 -5.67 -12.68 21.44
N GLN A 123 -6.91 -12.89 20.99
CA GLN A 123 -7.44 -14.24 20.72
C GLN A 123 -6.60 -14.98 19.67
N LEU A 124 -6.22 -14.31 18.58
CA LEU A 124 -5.34 -14.90 17.55
C LEU A 124 -3.97 -15.27 18.10
N SER A 125 -3.39 -14.45 18.98
CA SER A 125 -2.09 -14.74 19.60
C SER A 125 -2.14 -15.93 20.55
N GLU A 126 -3.22 -16.09 21.33
CA GLU A 126 -3.39 -17.15 22.31
C GLU A 126 -3.88 -18.46 21.70
N THR A 127 -4.92 -18.40 20.87
CA THR A 127 -5.63 -19.59 20.40
C THR A 127 -5.47 -19.88 18.91
N GLY A 128 -5.00 -18.89 18.15
CA GLY A 128 -4.98 -18.93 16.67
C GLY A 128 -6.36 -18.75 16.02
N LYS A 129 -7.40 -18.41 16.80
CA LYS A 129 -8.79 -18.30 16.32
C LYS A 129 -9.46 -17.04 16.81
N THR A 130 -10.33 -16.47 15.99
CA THR A 130 -11.24 -15.37 16.37
C THR A 130 -12.39 -15.25 15.37
N GLU A 131 -13.32 -14.34 15.64
CA GLU A 131 -14.35 -13.89 14.69
C GLU A 131 -14.08 -12.45 14.30
N LEU A 132 -13.95 -12.20 12.99
CA LEU A 132 -13.70 -10.88 12.44
C LEU A 132 -14.98 -10.17 12.09
N PRO A 133 -15.10 -8.85 12.33
CA PRO A 133 -16.20 -8.07 11.80
C PRO A 133 -16.10 -7.98 10.28
N ILE A 134 -17.24 -7.73 9.64
CA ILE A 134 -17.33 -7.43 8.21
C ILE A 134 -17.82 -5.99 8.06
N TYR A 135 -17.09 -5.18 7.29
CA TYR A 135 -17.50 -3.81 6.99
C TYR A 135 -18.02 -3.71 5.55
N ASP A 136 -19.22 -3.20 5.40
CA ASP A 136 -19.82 -2.94 4.09
C ASP A 136 -19.52 -1.50 3.66
N PHE A 137 -18.64 -1.35 2.67
CA PHE A 137 -18.24 -0.05 2.12
C PHE A 137 -19.34 0.64 1.31
N ALA A 138 -20.34 -0.13 0.82
CA ALA A 138 -21.45 0.45 0.06
C ALA A 138 -22.44 1.17 0.97
N THR A 139 -22.67 0.61 2.15
CA THR A 139 -23.56 1.19 3.18
C THR A 139 -22.83 2.00 4.24
N GLU A 140 -21.49 1.97 4.23
CA GLU A 140 -20.61 2.57 5.25
C GLU A 140 -20.95 2.11 6.68
N GLN A 141 -21.31 0.83 6.84
CA GLN A 141 -21.70 0.24 8.11
C GLN A 141 -21.08 -1.14 8.34
N ARG A 142 -21.00 -1.53 9.61
CA ARG A 142 -20.62 -2.88 10.00
C ARG A 142 -21.80 -3.83 9.75
N ALA A 143 -21.54 -4.96 9.09
CA ALA A 143 -22.52 -6.02 8.94
C ALA A 143 -22.79 -6.73 10.28
N ALA A 144 -23.97 -7.32 10.41
CA ALA A 144 -24.32 -8.17 11.58
C ALA A 144 -23.57 -9.52 11.55
N ALA A 145 -23.14 -9.97 10.36
CA ALA A 145 -22.39 -11.19 10.17
C ALA A 145 -20.93 -11.01 10.61
N VAL A 146 -20.29 -12.09 11.05
CA VAL A 146 -18.87 -12.18 11.36
C VAL A 146 -18.21 -13.27 10.51
N GLU A 147 -16.92 -13.15 10.29
CA GLU A 147 -16.11 -14.15 9.55
C GLU A 147 -15.21 -14.88 10.54
N PRO A 148 -15.39 -16.21 10.75
CA PRO A 148 -14.50 -16.98 11.59
C PRO A 148 -13.14 -17.17 10.91
N ILE A 149 -12.06 -17.01 11.68
CA ILE A 149 -10.69 -17.24 11.23
C ILE A 149 -10.03 -18.30 12.12
N ASP A 150 -9.30 -19.23 11.49
CA ASP A 150 -8.46 -20.24 12.13
C ASP A 150 -7.10 -20.26 11.45
N LEU A 151 -6.05 -19.88 12.16
CA LEU A 151 -4.70 -19.81 11.62
C LEU A 151 -4.02 -21.18 11.44
N GLN A 152 -4.60 -22.26 12.00
CA GLN A 152 -4.04 -23.62 11.90
C GLN A 152 -2.55 -23.70 12.30
N GLY A 153 -2.16 -22.94 13.33
CA GLY A 153 -0.77 -22.82 13.78
C GLY A 153 0.12 -21.92 12.93
N GLY A 154 -0.46 -21.20 11.98
CA GLY A 154 0.22 -20.28 11.08
C GLY A 154 0.26 -18.83 11.59
N VAL A 155 0.32 -17.89 10.64
CA VAL A 155 0.53 -16.46 10.86
C VAL A 155 -0.67 -15.65 10.38
N CYS A 156 -1.10 -14.66 11.17
CA CYS A 156 -2.03 -13.62 10.77
C CYS A 156 -1.28 -12.40 10.26
N ILE A 157 -1.56 -11.95 9.04
CA ILE A 157 -1.05 -10.69 8.48
C ILE A 157 -2.16 -9.64 8.57
N VAL A 158 -1.99 -8.69 9.48
CA VAL A 158 -2.93 -7.58 9.68
C VAL A 158 -2.43 -6.38 8.88
N GLU A 159 -3.17 -5.99 7.84
CA GLU A 159 -2.80 -4.86 7.00
C GLU A 159 -3.71 -3.65 7.22
N GLY A 160 -3.14 -2.47 7.15
CA GLY A 160 -3.85 -1.21 7.21
C GLY A 160 -2.92 -0.03 7.50
N ILE A 161 -3.43 1.19 7.32
CA ILE A 161 -2.62 2.39 7.53
C ILE A 161 -2.13 2.53 8.98
N HIS A 162 -2.90 2.04 9.95
CA HIS A 162 -2.61 2.09 11.37
C HIS A 162 -1.89 0.85 11.92
N ALA A 163 -1.57 -0.15 11.09
CA ALA A 163 -1.10 -1.44 11.58
C ALA A 163 0.16 -1.37 12.48
N LEU A 164 1.01 -0.36 12.33
CA LEU A 164 2.18 -0.18 13.22
C LEU A 164 1.90 0.69 14.45
N ASN A 165 0.67 1.17 14.65
CA ASN A 165 0.36 1.91 15.86
C ASN A 165 0.35 0.95 17.07
N PRO A 166 1.17 1.21 18.10
CA PRO A 166 1.29 0.31 19.27
C PRO A 166 0.00 0.17 20.06
N GLU A 167 -0.95 1.09 19.93
CA GLU A 167 -2.26 0.97 20.57
C GLU A 167 -3.04 -0.26 20.11
N LEU A 168 -2.82 -0.75 18.88
CA LEU A 168 -3.52 -1.92 18.37
C LEU A 168 -3.06 -3.23 19.03
N THR A 169 -1.79 -3.32 19.38
CA THR A 169 -1.14 -4.57 19.82
C THR A 169 -0.89 -4.65 21.32
N GLY A 170 -1.43 -3.74 22.12
CA GLY A 170 -1.14 -3.63 23.56
C GLY A 170 -1.50 -4.85 24.41
N LEU A 171 -2.26 -5.83 23.91
CA LEU A 171 -2.58 -7.09 24.57
C LEU A 171 -1.83 -8.31 23.98
N VAL A 172 -0.95 -8.10 23.01
CA VAL A 172 -0.17 -9.16 22.35
C VAL A 172 1.29 -9.05 22.79
N PRO A 173 1.95 -10.14 23.23
CA PRO A 173 3.38 -10.13 23.53
C PRO A 173 4.22 -9.65 22.36
N ASP A 174 5.20 -8.78 22.60
CA ASP A 174 5.98 -8.12 21.54
C ASP A 174 6.80 -9.11 20.70
N ASP A 175 7.24 -10.21 21.28
CA ASP A 175 7.97 -11.31 20.61
C ASP A 175 7.08 -12.13 19.66
N GLN A 176 5.75 -11.99 19.74
CA GLN A 176 4.80 -12.60 18.83
C GLN A 176 4.39 -11.68 17.66
N ILE A 177 4.95 -10.47 17.59
CA ILE A 177 4.63 -9.47 16.57
C ILE A 177 5.83 -9.23 15.66
N TYR A 178 5.58 -9.21 14.35
CA TYR A 178 6.56 -8.78 13.34
C TYR A 178 6.01 -7.60 12.54
N ARG A 179 6.74 -6.49 12.51
CA ARG A 179 6.29 -5.22 11.96
C ARG A 179 6.90 -4.98 10.60
N ILE A 180 6.05 -4.76 9.58
CA ILE A 180 6.48 -4.49 8.19
C ILE A 180 5.97 -3.13 7.75
N TYR A 181 6.85 -2.31 7.22
CA TYR A 181 6.50 -1.08 6.52
C TYR A 181 6.68 -1.27 5.01
N ALA A 182 5.58 -1.26 4.25
CA ALA A 182 5.56 -1.37 2.80
C ALA A 182 5.57 0.03 2.15
N GLY A 183 6.54 0.27 1.26
CA GLY A 183 6.61 1.58 0.58
C GLY A 183 7.65 1.62 -0.52
N LEU A 184 7.47 2.55 -1.45
CA LEU A 184 8.37 2.75 -2.58
C LEU A 184 9.75 3.24 -2.12
N ARG A 185 10.79 2.79 -2.83
CA ARG A 185 12.20 3.12 -2.58
C ARG A 185 12.94 3.61 -3.81
N GLU A 186 12.31 3.68 -4.96
CA GLU A 186 12.87 4.28 -6.16
C GLU A 186 12.37 5.71 -6.33
N GLU A 187 13.30 6.61 -6.61
CA GLU A 187 13.09 7.98 -7.04
C GLU A 187 13.94 8.20 -8.30
N TYR A 188 13.55 9.16 -9.12
CA TYR A 188 14.23 9.32 -10.41
C TYR A 188 14.80 10.72 -10.54
N CYS A 189 15.96 10.79 -11.24
CA CYS A 189 16.70 12.02 -11.42
C CYS A 189 17.07 12.26 -12.90
N ILE A 190 17.35 13.51 -13.21
CA ILE A 190 17.92 13.97 -14.46
C ILE A 190 19.14 14.79 -14.08
N ASP A 191 20.30 14.46 -14.63
CA ASP A 191 21.60 15.10 -14.28
C ASP A 191 21.85 15.13 -12.76
N GLY A 192 21.54 14.03 -12.06
CA GLY A 192 21.69 13.90 -10.61
C GLY A 192 20.68 14.70 -9.78
N ARG A 193 19.79 15.47 -10.40
CA ARG A 193 18.72 16.21 -9.71
C ARG A 193 17.45 15.40 -9.68
N ARG A 194 16.94 15.12 -8.47
CA ARG A 194 15.68 14.39 -8.31
C ARG A 194 14.51 15.16 -8.94
N VAL A 195 13.81 14.51 -9.87
CA VAL A 195 12.66 15.06 -10.61
C VAL A 195 11.36 14.33 -10.29
N ILE A 196 11.40 13.00 -10.10
CA ILE A 196 10.23 12.20 -9.75
C ILE A 196 10.50 11.52 -8.40
N ASN A 197 9.65 11.81 -7.43
CA ASN A 197 9.76 11.24 -6.09
C ASN A 197 8.68 10.16 -5.84
N THR A 198 8.78 9.45 -4.72
CA THR A 198 7.84 8.40 -4.37
C THR A 198 6.39 8.89 -4.19
N GLN A 199 6.17 10.16 -3.86
CA GLN A 199 4.83 10.73 -3.73
C GLN A 199 4.18 10.93 -5.09
N ASP A 200 4.95 11.34 -6.12
CA ASP A 200 4.46 11.49 -7.49
C ASP A 200 3.95 10.14 -8.03
N ILE A 201 4.72 9.08 -7.84
CA ILE A 201 4.31 7.73 -8.25
C ILE A 201 3.05 7.28 -7.52
N ARG A 202 2.96 7.52 -6.20
CA ARG A 202 1.77 7.15 -5.42
C ARG A 202 0.54 7.99 -5.77
N LEU A 203 0.71 9.26 -6.11
CA LEU A 203 -0.37 10.11 -6.63
C LEU A 203 -0.93 9.52 -7.92
N CYS A 204 -0.05 9.14 -8.86
CA CYS A 204 -0.44 8.47 -10.10
C CYS A 204 -1.15 7.14 -9.84
N ARG A 205 -0.56 6.26 -9.00
CA ARG A 205 -1.16 4.99 -8.59
C ARG A 205 -2.59 5.19 -8.05
N ARG A 206 -2.75 6.12 -7.09
CA ARG A 206 -4.04 6.38 -6.46
C ARG A 206 -5.06 6.91 -7.46
N THR A 207 -4.69 7.92 -8.26
CA THR A 207 -5.58 8.55 -9.23
C THR A 207 -6.05 7.54 -10.27
N LEU A 208 -5.14 6.73 -10.80
CA LEU A 208 -5.43 5.74 -11.83
C LEU A 208 -6.29 4.58 -11.29
N ARG A 209 -5.98 4.07 -10.10
CA ARG A 209 -6.77 3.04 -9.43
C ARG A 209 -8.18 3.52 -9.11
N ASP A 210 -8.29 4.69 -8.48
CA ASP A 210 -9.59 5.21 -8.03
C ASP A 210 -10.52 5.50 -9.23
N ALA A 211 -9.96 5.95 -10.36
CA ALA A 211 -10.72 6.14 -11.60
C ALA A 211 -11.15 4.82 -12.24
N ALA A 212 -10.28 3.79 -12.23
CA ALA A 212 -10.54 2.52 -12.91
C ALA A 212 -11.39 1.56 -12.08
N ALA A 213 -11.17 1.48 -10.77
CA ALA A 213 -11.72 0.42 -9.92
C ALA A 213 -12.68 0.89 -8.82
N ARG A 214 -12.69 2.20 -8.49
CA ARG A 214 -13.48 2.73 -7.38
C ARG A 214 -14.57 3.72 -7.79
N GLY A 215 -14.75 3.92 -9.11
CA GLY A 215 -15.75 4.87 -9.64
C GLY A 215 -15.54 6.33 -9.19
N ARG A 216 -14.34 6.67 -8.68
CA ARG A 216 -14.02 8.01 -8.20
C ARG A 216 -13.30 8.80 -9.29
N SER A 217 -13.80 10.00 -9.61
CA SER A 217 -13.15 10.84 -10.60
C SER A 217 -11.73 11.27 -10.18
N PRO A 218 -10.81 11.45 -11.14
CA PRO A 218 -9.47 12.00 -10.86
C PRO A 218 -9.52 13.33 -10.11
N ALA A 219 -10.41 14.24 -10.46
CA ALA A 219 -10.59 15.52 -9.75
C ALA A 219 -10.86 15.32 -8.26
N LYS A 220 -11.74 14.37 -7.90
CA LYS A 220 -12.03 14.05 -6.50
C LYS A 220 -10.82 13.45 -5.78
N THR A 221 -10.07 12.57 -6.43
CA THR A 221 -8.86 11.97 -5.83
C THR A 221 -7.77 13.02 -5.60
N LEU A 222 -7.54 13.90 -6.58
CA LEU A 222 -6.55 14.98 -6.49
C LEU A 222 -6.90 15.98 -5.38
N SER A 223 -8.17 16.40 -5.27
CA SER A 223 -8.62 17.33 -4.22
C SER A 223 -8.45 16.79 -2.79
N MET A 224 -8.28 15.48 -2.63
CA MET A 224 -8.05 14.84 -1.32
C MET A 224 -6.57 14.61 -1.02
N TRP A 225 -5.66 14.85 -1.99
CA TRP A 225 -4.28 14.40 -1.88
C TRP A 225 -3.52 15.03 -0.71
N ASP A 226 -3.66 16.32 -0.51
CA ASP A 226 -2.99 17.03 0.60
C ASP A 226 -3.43 16.49 1.96
N ARG A 227 -4.74 16.19 2.12
CA ARG A 227 -5.26 15.57 3.34
C ARG A 227 -4.70 14.16 3.58
N VAL A 228 -4.51 13.39 2.50
CA VAL A 228 -3.86 12.07 2.59
C VAL A 228 -2.42 12.20 3.07
N LEU A 229 -1.66 13.16 2.54
CA LEU A 229 -0.27 13.41 2.96
C LEU A 229 -0.19 13.88 4.43
N ASP A 230 -1.14 14.69 4.86
CA ASP A 230 -1.29 15.13 6.26
C ASP A 230 -1.60 13.94 7.18
N GLY A 231 -2.58 13.10 6.82
CA GLY A 231 -2.92 11.89 7.56
C GLY A 231 -1.72 10.93 7.67
N GLU A 232 -0.99 10.73 6.58
CA GLU A 232 0.26 9.93 6.59
C GLU A 232 1.30 10.49 7.56
N THR A 233 1.41 11.82 7.63
CA THR A 233 2.38 12.45 8.51
C THR A 233 1.99 12.29 9.98
N ARG A 234 0.70 12.42 10.28
CA ARG A 234 0.17 12.30 11.65
C ARG A 234 0.13 10.86 12.15
N TYR A 235 -0.30 9.91 11.30
CA TYR A 235 -0.72 8.58 11.76
C TYR A 235 0.16 7.43 11.28
N ILE A 236 1.05 7.64 10.27
CA ILE A 236 1.81 6.53 9.68
C ILE A 236 3.31 6.74 9.80
N LYS A 237 3.83 7.91 9.41
CA LYS A 237 5.28 8.15 9.30
C LYS A 237 6.02 8.04 10.64
N GLY A 238 5.37 8.43 11.75
CA GLY A 238 5.93 8.36 13.09
C GLY A 238 6.30 6.94 13.52
N PHE A 239 5.55 5.94 13.04
CA PHE A 239 5.77 4.53 13.39
C PHE A 239 6.69 3.77 12.42
N LYS A 240 7.16 4.40 11.35
CA LYS A 240 8.02 3.74 10.37
C LYS A 240 9.31 3.19 10.98
N THR A 241 9.86 3.86 11.99
CA THR A 241 11.09 3.46 12.68
C THR A 241 10.92 2.27 13.61
N THR A 242 9.67 1.88 13.92
CA THR A 242 9.37 0.69 14.74
C THR A 242 9.27 -0.58 13.89
N ALA A 243 9.34 -0.46 12.55
CA ALA A 243 9.27 -1.62 11.66
C ALA A 243 10.51 -2.50 11.78
N ASP A 244 10.32 -3.80 11.86
CA ASP A 244 11.36 -4.83 11.83
C ASP A 244 11.88 -5.02 10.40
N PHE A 245 11.01 -4.75 9.40
CA PHE A 245 11.34 -4.93 8.00
C PHE A 245 10.73 -3.82 7.12
N LEU A 246 11.52 -3.31 6.17
CA LEU A 246 11.06 -2.38 5.14
C LEU A 246 10.88 -3.12 3.82
N LEU A 247 9.64 -3.36 3.41
CA LEU A 247 9.31 -3.98 2.13
C LEU A 247 9.25 -2.90 1.05
N ASP A 248 10.21 -2.95 0.13
CA ASP A 248 10.23 -2.07 -1.04
C ASP A 248 9.23 -2.54 -2.10
N THR A 249 8.28 -1.69 -2.42
CA THR A 249 7.20 -1.93 -3.38
C THR A 249 7.39 -1.18 -4.71
N SER A 250 8.62 -0.79 -5.03
CA SER A 250 8.97 -0.14 -6.29
C SER A 250 9.14 -1.17 -7.41
N PHE A 251 8.75 -0.75 -8.63
CA PHE A 251 8.96 -1.45 -9.87
C PHE A 251 9.51 -0.47 -10.89
N THR A 252 10.73 -0.69 -11.37
CA THR A 252 11.39 0.27 -12.27
C THR A 252 10.62 0.48 -13.58
N TYR A 253 10.01 -0.58 -14.14
CA TYR A 253 9.24 -0.47 -15.39
C TYR A 253 7.90 0.29 -15.22
N GLU A 254 7.42 0.44 -13.99
CA GLU A 254 6.20 1.20 -13.68
C GLU A 254 6.29 2.65 -14.14
N LEU A 255 7.49 3.22 -14.14
CA LEU A 255 7.72 4.59 -14.59
C LEU A 255 7.14 4.83 -16.00
N GLY A 256 7.41 3.92 -16.94
CA GLY A 256 6.90 4.02 -18.30
C GLY A 256 5.41 3.72 -18.45
N LEU A 257 4.85 2.87 -17.59
CA LEU A 257 3.40 2.65 -17.54
C LEU A 257 2.68 3.94 -17.13
N ILE A 258 3.22 4.63 -16.11
CA ILE A 258 2.67 5.91 -15.65
C ILE A 258 2.81 6.96 -16.76
N SER A 259 4.00 7.11 -17.36
CA SER A 259 4.23 8.07 -18.46
C SER A 259 3.19 7.91 -19.57
N ARG A 260 2.87 6.68 -19.98
CA ARG A 260 1.81 6.39 -20.96
C ARG A 260 0.42 6.84 -20.51
N LEU A 261 0.06 6.59 -19.24
CA LEU A 261 -1.29 6.80 -18.71
C LEU A 261 -1.60 8.25 -18.33
N LEU A 262 -0.57 9.06 -18.03
CA LEU A 262 -0.76 10.45 -17.59
C LEU A 262 -1.54 11.28 -18.62
N GLY A 263 -1.22 11.14 -19.93
CA GLY A 263 -1.92 11.84 -21.00
C GLY A 263 -3.37 11.36 -21.20
N GLU A 264 -3.69 10.12 -20.86
CA GLU A 264 -5.04 9.57 -20.98
C GLU A 264 -6.00 10.20 -19.98
N VAL A 265 -5.58 10.37 -18.72
CA VAL A 265 -6.39 11.05 -17.70
C VAL A 265 -6.74 12.46 -18.12
N ARG A 266 -5.77 13.21 -18.65
CA ARG A 266 -6.00 14.60 -19.10
C ARG A 266 -6.95 14.67 -20.28
N ARG A 267 -6.97 13.69 -21.19
CA ARG A 267 -7.90 13.63 -22.31
C ARG A 267 -9.31 13.19 -21.92
N GLN A 268 -9.43 12.31 -20.92
CA GLN A 268 -10.71 11.71 -20.53
C GLN A 268 -11.48 12.54 -19.51
N PHE A 269 -10.78 13.37 -18.71
CA PHE A 269 -11.38 14.09 -17.59
C PHE A 269 -11.05 15.57 -17.64
N THR A 270 -12.04 16.40 -17.35
CA THR A 270 -11.83 17.83 -17.15
C THR A 270 -11.28 18.05 -15.74
N LEU A 271 -10.08 18.63 -15.66
CA LEU A 271 -9.43 19.05 -14.43
C LEU A 271 -9.33 20.58 -14.44
N GLU A 272 -9.65 21.22 -13.30
CA GLU A 272 -9.68 22.66 -13.18
C GLU A 272 -8.93 23.13 -11.91
N GLY A 273 -8.49 24.39 -11.93
CA GLY A 273 -7.83 25.04 -10.78
C GLY A 273 -6.63 24.24 -10.25
N HIS A 274 -6.50 24.15 -8.96
CA HIS A 274 -5.40 23.46 -8.27
C HIS A 274 -5.24 21.99 -8.71
N ASN A 275 -6.32 21.27 -8.99
CA ASN A 275 -6.25 19.88 -9.45
C ASN A 275 -5.59 19.77 -10.84
N ALA A 276 -5.87 20.72 -11.74
CA ALA A 276 -5.22 20.77 -13.05
C ALA A 276 -3.73 21.10 -12.90
N GLU A 277 -3.39 22.09 -12.08
CA GLU A 277 -2.00 22.48 -11.81
C GLU A 277 -1.18 21.32 -11.25
N LEU A 278 -1.70 20.64 -10.21
CA LEU A 278 -1.05 19.49 -9.59
C LEU A 278 -0.81 18.34 -10.58
N TRP A 279 -1.82 18.04 -11.41
CA TRP A 279 -1.70 16.97 -12.40
C TRP A 279 -0.73 17.33 -13.53
N ASP A 280 -0.82 18.56 -14.06
CA ASP A 280 0.04 19.04 -15.14
C ASP A 280 1.51 19.18 -14.67
N GLU A 281 1.74 19.59 -13.41
CA GLU A 281 3.07 19.60 -12.83
C GLU A 281 3.62 18.18 -12.66
N THR A 282 2.80 17.25 -12.19
CA THR A 282 3.17 15.83 -12.10
C THR A 282 3.50 15.28 -13.48
N ALA A 283 2.65 15.52 -14.50
CA ALA A 283 2.87 15.03 -15.85
C ALA A 283 4.17 15.58 -16.47
N ARG A 284 4.49 16.86 -16.27
CA ARG A 284 5.75 17.46 -16.74
C ARG A 284 7.00 16.73 -16.20
N ARG A 285 6.95 16.20 -14.99
CA ARG A 285 8.07 15.44 -14.43
C ARG A 285 8.37 14.14 -15.18
N PHE A 286 7.37 13.62 -15.91
CA PHE A 286 7.47 12.39 -16.71
C PHE A 286 7.71 12.64 -18.21
N GLU A 287 7.84 13.88 -18.68
CA GLU A 287 7.98 14.20 -20.11
C GLU A 287 9.19 13.54 -20.78
N GLN A 288 10.28 13.32 -20.03
CA GLN A 288 11.49 12.68 -20.53
C GLN A 288 11.51 11.15 -20.35
N VAL A 289 10.43 10.58 -19.84
CA VAL A 289 10.32 9.15 -19.58
C VAL A 289 9.72 8.43 -20.78
N ASP A 290 10.46 7.47 -21.34
CA ASP A 290 9.96 6.63 -22.44
C ASP A 290 8.75 5.81 -21.98
N PRO A 291 7.58 5.92 -22.66
CA PRO A 291 6.38 5.21 -22.26
C PRO A 291 6.48 3.70 -22.56
N LEU A 292 5.88 2.89 -21.68
CA LEU A 292 5.78 1.45 -21.85
C LEU A 292 4.32 0.98 -22.04
N PRO A 293 4.10 -0.10 -22.78
CA PRO A 293 2.77 -0.65 -23.01
C PRO A 293 2.24 -1.40 -21.76
N LEU A 294 0.91 -1.31 -21.54
CA LEU A 294 0.27 -1.95 -20.38
C LEU A 294 0.25 -3.49 -20.46
N GLU A 295 0.40 -4.04 -21.65
CA GLU A 295 0.48 -5.48 -21.91
C GLU A 295 1.67 -6.16 -21.23
N LEU A 296 2.63 -5.37 -20.74
CA LEU A 296 3.74 -5.86 -19.91
C LEU A 296 3.32 -6.29 -18.49
N LEU A 297 2.15 -5.85 -18.02
CA LEU A 297 1.62 -6.24 -16.72
C LEU A 297 1.25 -7.71 -16.71
N SER A 298 2.00 -8.52 -15.97
CA SER A 298 1.65 -9.94 -15.77
C SER A 298 0.34 -10.07 -15.00
N ALA A 299 -0.35 -11.21 -15.15
CA ALA A 299 -1.60 -11.49 -14.43
C ALA A 299 -1.46 -11.40 -12.91
N ASP A 300 -0.28 -11.77 -12.40
CA ASP A 300 0.03 -11.83 -10.97
C ASP A 300 0.78 -10.58 -10.46
N SER A 301 0.96 -9.54 -11.28
CA SER A 301 1.68 -8.32 -10.87
C SER A 301 0.93 -7.59 -9.76
N MET A 302 1.67 -7.14 -8.73
CA MET A 302 1.15 -6.25 -7.70
C MET A 302 0.62 -4.94 -8.30
N LEU A 303 1.17 -4.50 -9.42
CA LEU A 303 0.78 -3.27 -10.10
C LEU A 303 -0.62 -3.33 -10.71
N ARG A 304 -1.22 -4.52 -10.85
CA ARG A 304 -2.61 -4.66 -11.27
C ARG A 304 -3.61 -4.01 -10.32
N GLU A 305 -3.27 -3.87 -9.06
CA GLU A 305 -4.06 -3.06 -8.12
C GLU A 305 -4.31 -1.65 -8.65
N PHE A 306 -3.35 -1.09 -9.40
CA PHE A 306 -3.39 0.30 -9.86
C PHE A 306 -3.75 0.46 -11.33
N TYR A 307 -3.40 -0.52 -12.16
CA TYR A 307 -3.48 -0.38 -13.63
C TYR A 307 -4.28 -1.50 -14.31
N GLY A 308 -4.77 -2.49 -13.58
CA GLY A 308 -5.31 -3.74 -14.14
C GLY A 308 -6.77 -3.76 -14.54
N SER A 309 -7.57 -2.73 -14.29
CA SER A 309 -9.04 -2.75 -14.47
C SER A 309 -9.54 -2.02 -15.70
N ARG A 310 -8.71 -1.84 -16.72
CA ARG A 310 -9.09 -1.16 -17.97
C ARG A 310 -9.37 -2.17 -19.10
N THR A 311 -10.38 -3.01 -18.89
CA THR A 311 -11.00 -3.79 -19.98
C THR A 311 -12.39 -3.26 -20.25
#